data_4a5652bda436811634e19a36322620c3
#
_entry.id   4a5652bda436811634e19a36322620c3
#
_cell.length_a   1.000
_cell.length_b   1.000
_cell.length_c   1.000
_cell.angle_alpha   90.00
_cell.angle_beta   90.00
_cell.angle_gamma   90.00
#
_symmetry.space_group_name_H-M   'P 1'
#
loop_
_entity.id
_entity.type
_entity.pdbx_description
1 polymer ?
#
loop_
_entity_poly.entity_id
_entity_poly.type
_entity_poly.pdbx_seq_one_letter_code
_entity_poly.pdbx_strand_id
1 'polypeptide(L)'
;MSSIPSASYDVVVIGSGPGGYVAAIRAAQLGLKTAIVEKDAKAPGIGLGGTCLHRGCIPTKAMLKSATLFDEVRHAADFGVKVSGVELDFDTVRKFRDKVVIKGARGVEYLMKKNKVDVVPGFARLDGPGRVAVSADGGENVLNAKNVLLATGSAPRGLPFLKADGVKILNSDHVLKSTHVPKSVLVIGSGAVGSEFASCYARYGAKTVLVEVLPRLLPVEDEEVSKEVEKSFKKRGIECWTGTAVEAVAENPDGTLKVAAKTVDGVSKVWDVEWVILAVGRRPVTEGLGLEAVGVATERGYVKVDAHQRTNVPGIYAIGDCTPTIWLAHVASAEGIVAAETIAGHPTVPINRDQVPGCTYCDPEVASIGLTEAKAKERGFDVKVGKFGFQVLAKSAMEHTNEGFVKIVSDRKYDEVLGVHIVGPHATELIGQAAAFLRCEATTEEMVRTIHAHPTLSEALHEAAEAVGGHNIHG
;
A
#
# COMPACT_ATOMS: atom_id res chain seq x y z
N MET A 1 30.58 -27.44 -10.68
CA MET A 1 29.14 -27.44 -10.39
C MET A 1 28.97 -27.90 -8.97
N SER A 2 28.84 -26.95 -8.00
CA SER A 2 28.55 -27.33 -6.61
C SER A 2 27.04 -27.53 -6.49
N SER A 3 26.62 -28.80 -6.48
CA SER A 3 25.29 -29.20 -6.09
C SER A 3 25.07 -28.65 -4.67
N ILE A 4 24.06 -27.77 -4.47
CA ILE A 4 23.59 -27.47 -3.14
C ILE A 4 23.12 -28.81 -2.56
N PRO A 5 23.64 -29.28 -1.41
CA PRO A 5 23.19 -30.55 -0.84
C PRO A 5 21.69 -30.45 -0.61
N SER A 6 20.95 -31.57 -0.70
CA SER A 6 19.52 -31.63 -0.34
C SER A 6 19.37 -31.27 1.14
N ALA A 7 19.30 -29.95 1.39
CA ALA A 7 19.22 -29.43 2.75
C ALA A 7 17.80 -29.62 3.28
N SER A 8 17.68 -30.07 4.52
CA SER A 8 16.40 -30.18 5.22
C SER A 8 16.19 -28.98 6.12
N TYR A 9 15.00 -28.39 6.06
CA TYR A 9 14.56 -27.22 6.81
C TYR A 9 13.29 -27.52 7.60
N ASP A 10 13.11 -26.82 8.70
CA ASP A 10 11.83 -26.82 9.40
C ASP A 10 10.80 -25.96 8.65
N VAL A 11 11.27 -24.85 8.04
CA VAL A 11 10.44 -23.93 7.25
C VAL A 11 11.20 -23.48 5.99
N VAL A 12 10.52 -23.57 4.83
CA VAL A 12 10.93 -22.89 3.59
C VAL A 12 9.91 -21.82 3.26
N VAL A 13 10.35 -20.57 3.18
CA VAL A 13 9.51 -19.41 2.78
C VAL A 13 9.73 -19.11 1.31
N ILE A 14 8.67 -19.00 0.52
CA ILE A 14 8.72 -18.71 -0.91
C ILE A 14 8.31 -17.26 -1.16
N GLY A 15 9.29 -16.41 -1.47
CA GLY A 15 9.14 -14.97 -1.66
C GLY A 15 9.66 -14.15 -0.48
N SER A 16 10.42 -13.09 -0.78
CA SER A 16 11.09 -12.24 0.20
C SER A 16 10.45 -10.86 0.39
N GLY A 17 9.18 -10.71 0.01
CA GLY A 17 8.40 -9.51 0.33
C GLY A 17 8.24 -9.28 1.84
N PRO A 18 7.58 -8.18 2.27
CA PRO A 18 7.41 -7.85 3.70
C PRO A 18 6.91 -9.02 4.56
N GLY A 19 5.93 -9.76 4.11
CA GLY A 19 5.45 -10.96 4.83
C GLY A 19 6.51 -12.04 4.89
N GLY A 20 7.16 -12.35 3.76
CA GLY A 20 8.11 -13.46 3.67
C GLY A 20 9.37 -13.26 4.52
N TYR A 21 10.04 -12.09 4.40
CA TYR A 21 11.26 -11.87 5.19
C TYR A 21 10.97 -11.75 6.69
N VAL A 22 9.83 -11.15 7.09
CA VAL A 22 9.42 -11.07 8.49
C VAL A 22 9.11 -12.46 9.05
N ALA A 23 8.36 -13.27 8.31
CA ALA A 23 8.07 -14.65 8.70
C ALA A 23 9.34 -15.49 8.85
N ALA A 24 10.27 -15.39 7.90
CA ALA A 24 11.55 -16.13 7.95
C ALA A 24 12.38 -15.74 9.18
N ILE A 25 12.45 -14.45 9.50
CA ILE A 25 13.13 -13.96 10.71
C ILE A 25 12.45 -14.51 11.96
N ARG A 26 11.12 -14.39 12.04
CA ARG A 26 10.37 -14.84 13.21
C ARG A 26 10.50 -16.35 13.43
N ALA A 27 10.40 -17.15 12.36
CA ALA A 27 10.61 -18.60 12.43
C ALA A 27 12.02 -18.94 12.96
N ALA A 28 13.06 -18.28 12.45
CA ALA A 28 14.44 -18.48 12.91
C ALA A 28 14.62 -18.06 14.37
N GLN A 29 13.99 -16.96 14.84
CA GLN A 29 14.00 -16.52 16.24
C GLN A 29 13.32 -17.54 17.18
N LEU A 30 12.35 -18.31 16.64
CA LEU A 30 11.69 -19.41 17.36
C LEU A 30 12.48 -20.73 17.30
N GLY A 31 13.72 -20.71 16.79
CA GLY A 31 14.61 -21.86 16.75
C GLY A 31 14.41 -22.78 15.55
N LEU A 32 13.56 -22.41 14.58
CA LEU A 32 13.32 -23.22 13.38
C LEU A 32 14.42 -22.98 12.34
N LYS A 33 14.98 -24.07 11.80
CA LYS A 33 15.93 -23.99 10.68
C LYS A 33 15.18 -23.52 9.43
N THR A 34 15.47 -22.29 8.99
CA THR A 34 14.69 -21.59 7.98
C THR A 34 15.48 -21.24 6.74
N ALA A 35 14.87 -21.47 5.57
CA ALA A 35 15.33 -20.93 4.29
C ALA A 35 14.28 -19.98 3.68
N ILE A 36 14.74 -19.00 2.93
CA ILE A 36 13.90 -18.14 2.10
C ILE A 36 14.33 -18.22 0.65
N VAL A 37 13.38 -18.49 -0.25
CA VAL A 37 13.62 -18.58 -1.69
C VAL A 37 13.13 -17.32 -2.36
N GLU A 38 14.00 -16.66 -3.15
CA GLU A 38 13.65 -15.44 -3.89
C GLU A 38 14.19 -15.48 -5.32
N LYS A 39 13.28 -15.32 -6.29
CA LYS A 39 13.64 -15.37 -7.71
C LYS A 39 14.52 -14.20 -8.15
N ASP A 40 14.31 -13.03 -7.56
CA ASP A 40 15.02 -11.79 -7.88
C ASP A 40 16.26 -11.58 -6.98
N ALA A 41 16.65 -12.54 -6.13
CA ALA A 41 17.74 -12.38 -5.16
C ALA A 41 19.10 -12.02 -5.77
N LYS A 42 19.37 -12.45 -7.01
CA LYS A 42 20.59 -12.14 -7.78
C LYS A 42 20.33 -11.12 -8.91
N ALA A 43 19.11 -10.63 -9.07
CA ALA A 43 18.82 -9.67 -10.12
C ALA A 43 19.53 -8.33 -9.84
N PRO A 44 20.25 -7.77 -10.83
CA PRO A 44 20.99 -6.51 -10.65
C PRO A 44 20.09 -5.38 -10.13
N GLY A 45 20.47 -4.78 -9.00
CA GLY A 45 19.76 -3.65 -8.40
C GLY A 45 18.43 -3.99 -7.73
N ILE A 46 18.08 -5.28 -7.59
CA ILE A 46 16.88 -5.72 -6.89
C ILE A 46 17.28 -6.41 -5.58
N GLY A 47 17.39 -7.75 -5.52
CA GLY A 47 17.69 -8.45 -4.27
C GLY A 47 16.44 -8.78 -3.45
N LEU A 48 16.60 -8.93 -2.13
CA LEU A 48 15.51 -9.24 -1.20
C LEU A 48 14.62 -8.02 -0.90
N GLY A 49 13.36 -8.27 -0.54
CA GLY A 49 12.41 -7.22 -0.10
C GLY A 49 11.12 -7.12 -0.91
N GLY A 50 11.04 -7.82 -2.03
CA GLY A 50 9.82 -7.97 -2.85
C GLY A 50 9.29 -6.66 -3.43
N THR A 51 8.01 -6.68 -3.79
CA THR A 51 7.35 -5.55 -4.49
C THR A 51 7.40 -4.26 -3.70
N CYS A 52 7.07 -4.27 -2.41
CA CYS A 52 6.99 -3.05 -1.61
C CYS A 52 8.33 -2.29 -1.61
N LEU A 53 9.45 -2.98 -1.42
CA LEU A 53 10.77 -2.36 -1.35
C LEU A 53 11.29 -1.91 -2.72
N HIS A 54 11.04 -2.68 -3.79
CA HIS A 54 11.69 -2.44 -5.09
C HIS A 54 10.79 -1.80 -6.13
N ARG A 55 9.47 -2.05 -6.07
CA ARG A 55 8.50 -1.73 -7.13
C ARG A 55 7.17 -1.21 -6.60
N GLY A 56 7.12 -0.73 -5.34
CA GLY A 56 5.88 -0.29 -4.70
C GLY A 56 6.10 0.83 -3.70
N CYS A 57 5.87 0.54 -2.43
CA CYS A 57 5.80 1.53 -1.36
C CYS A 57 7.04 2.43 -1.29
N ILE A 58 8.23 1.85 -1.15
CA ILE A 58 9.44 2.61 -0.83
C ILE A 58 9.85 3.55 -1.96
N PRO A 59 10.00 3.09 -3.22
CA PRO A 59 10.35 4.01 -4.31
C PRO A 59 9.28 5.06 -4.58
N THR A 60 8.00 4.73 -4.44
CA THR A 60 6.91 5.69 -4.61
C THR A 60 6.96 6.78 -3.55
N LYS A 61 7.12 6.42 -2.26
CA LYS A 61 7.21 7.40 -1.17
C LYS A 61 8.47 8.28 -1.27
N ALA A 62 9.57 7.74 -1.77
CA ALA A 62 10.75 8.55 -2.08
C ALA A 62 10.48 9.59 -3.19
N MET A 63 9.76 9.21 -4.25
CA MET A 63 9.33 10.15 -5.29
C MET A 63 8.34 11.20 -4.75
N LEU A 64 7.36 10.78 -3.97
CA LEU A 64 6.39 11.69 -3.34
C LEU A 64 7.10 12.71 -2.43
N LYS A 65 8.08 12.28 -1.61
CA LYS A 65 8.87 13.21 -0.78
C LYS A 65 9.61 14.24 -1.62
N SER A 66 10.17 13.84 -2.76
CA SER A 66 10.81 14.77 -3.70
C SER A 66 9.80 15.74 -4.31
N ALA A 67 8.61 15.24 -4.70
CA ALA A 67 7.54 16.06 -5.26
C ALA A 67 7.01 17.07 -4.23
N THR A 68 6.84 16.65 -2.97
CA THR A 68 6.48 17.53 -1.84
C THR A 68 7.49 18.65 -1.70
N LEU A 69 8.78 18.33 -1.61
CA LEU A 69 9.84 19.34 -1.46
C LEU A 69 9.88 20.32 -2.64
N PHE A 70 9.70 19.82 -3.86
CA PHE A 70 9.69 20.66 -5.06
C PHE A 70 8.53 21.65 -5.04
N ASP A 71 7.36 21.22 -4.57
CA ASP A 71 6.18 22.06 -4.40
C ASP A 71 6.35 23.07 -3.25
N GLU A 72 6.83 22.64 -2.08
CA GLU A 72 7.11 23.51 -0.93
C GLU A 72 8.09 24.64 -1.28
N VAL A 73 9.17 24.33 -2.00
CA VAL A 73 10.16 25.35 -2.42
C VAL A 73 9.56 26.37 -3.37
N ARG A 74 8.62 25.98 -4.22
CA ARG A 74 7.92 26.91 -5.13
C ARG A 74 6.99 27.87 -4.39
N HIS A 75 6.50 27.49 -3.21
CA HIS A 75 5.62 28.28 -2.33
C HIS A 75 6.37 28.87 -1.12
N ALA A 76 7.70 28.80 -1.09
CA ALA A 76 8.53 29.26 0.03
C ALA A 76 8.37 30.75 0.34
N ALA A 77 7.92 31.55 -0.63
CA ALA A 77 7.65 32.98 -0.45
C ALA A 77 6.57 33.26 0.62
N ASP A 78 5.60 32.36 0.80
CA ASP A 78 4.56 32.46 1.81
C ASP A 78 5.14 32.44 3.26
N PHE A 79 6.34 31.85 3.40
CA PHE A 79 7.09 31.80 4.65
C PHE A 79 8.20 32.87 4.73
N GLY A 80 8.21 33.82 3.80
CA GLY A 80 9.23 34.86 3.74
C GLY A 80 10.59 34.42 3.17
N VAL A 81 10.68 33.21 2.60
CA VAL A 81 11.90 32.69 1.96
C VAL A 81 11.88 32.96 0.47
N LYS A 82 12.79 33.80 0.00
CA LYS A 82 12.94 34.11 -1.44
C LYS A 82 13.84 33.10 -2.12
N VAL A 83 13.33 32.43 -3.13
CA VAL A 83 14.05 31.46 -3.94
C VAL A 83 14.13 31.97 -5.38
N SER A 84 15.34 32.02 -5.94
CA SER A 84 15.57 32.43 -7.33
C SER A 84 15.80 31.19 -8.20
N GLY A 85 14.78 30.85 -9.00
CA GLY A 85 14.80 29.68 -9.89
C GLY A 85 14.65 28.34 -9.14
N VAL A 86 13.67 27.57 -9.55
CA VAL A 86 13.47 26.21 -9.04
C VAL A 86 13.34 25.28 -10.24
N GLU A 87 14.29 24.37 -10.37
CA GLU A 87 14.31 23.38 -11.44
C GLU A 87 14.27 21.97 -10.88
N LEU A 88 13.57 21.08 -11.56
CA LEU A 88 13.51 19.67 -11.19
C LEU A 88 14.60 18.88 -11.94
N ASP A 89 15.62 18.41 -11.23
CA ASP A 89 16.58 17.42 -11.74
C ASP A 89 16.02 16.01 -11.48
N PHE A 90 15.26 15.49 -12.44
CA PHE A 90 14.62 14.18 -12.31
C PHE A 90 15.63 13.02 -12.28
N ASP A 91 16.82 13.17 -12.85
CA ASP A 91 17.89 12.16 -12.72
C ASP A 91 18.41 12.07 -11.28
N THR A 92 18.53 13.19 -10.59
CA THR A 92 18.87 13.19 -9.16
C THR A 92 17.73 12.64 -8.31
N VAL A 93 16.45 12.89 -8.65
CA VAL A 93 15.29 12.23 -7.98
C VAL A 93 15.39 10.71 -8.11
N ARG A 94 15.70 10.19 -9.29
CA ARG A 94 15.89 8.76 -9.53
C ARG A 94 17.02 8.18 -8.69
N LYS A 95 18.19 8.84 -8.68
CA LYS A 95 19.33 8.44 -7.86
C LYS A 95 19.00 8.42 -6.36
N PHE A 96 18.28 9.43 -5.87
CA PHE A 96 17.79 9.47 -4.48
C PHE A 96 16.88 8.28 -4.17
N ARG A 97 15.85 8.03 -5.00
CA ARG A 97 14.95 6.89 -4.88
C ARG A 97 15.72 5.58 -4.84
N ASP A 98 16.62 5.36 -5.78
CA ASP A 98 17.40 4.12 -5.90
C ASP A 98 18.32 3.92 -4.69
N LYS A 99 18.92 4.99 -4.16
CA LYS A 99 19.72 4.95 -2.91
C LYS A 99 18.88 4.49 -1.71
N VAL A 100 17.64 4.96 -1.60
CA VAL A 100 16.72 4.55 -0.51
C VAL A 100 16.39 3.05 -0.65
N VAL A 101 16.05 2.59 -1.85
CA VAL A 101 15.75 1.19 -2.14
C VAL A 101 16.94 0.27 -1.85
N ILE A 102 18.13 0.62 -2.35
CA ILE A 102 19.37 -0.16 -2.12
C ILE A 102 19.69 -0.25 -0.63
N LYS A 103 19.53 0.84 0.11
CA LYS A 103 19.74 0.84 1.57
C LYS A 103 18.77 -0.13 2.26
N GLY A 104 17.51 -0.15 1.85
CA GLY A 104 16.50 -1.08 2.38
C GLY A 104 16.84 -2.53 2.06
N ALA A 105 17.21 -2.84 0.81
CA ALA A 105 17.58 -4.20 0.38
C ALA A 105 18.78 -4.75 1.17
N ARG A 106 19.84 -3.94 1.33
CA ARG A 106 20.99 -4.30 2.19
C ARG A 106 20.58 -4.54 3.64
N GLY A 107 19.58 -3.78 4.14
CA GLY A 107 19.02 -3.99 5.47
C GLY A 107 18.37 -5.36 5.61
N VAL A 108 17.54 -5.78 4.63
CA VAL A 108 16.93 -7.11 4.63
C VAL A 108 17.97 -8.22 4.53
N GLU A 109 18.97 -8.09 3.64
CA GLU A 109 20.09 -9.04 3.53
C GLU A 109 20.85 -9.19 4.87
N TYR A 110 21.15 -8.07 5.52
CA TYR A 110 21.78 -8.08 6.85
C TYR A 110 20.92 -8.82 7.87
N LEU A 111 19.59 -8.60 7.87
CA LEU A 111 18.68 -9.27 8.80
C LEU A 111 18.61 -10.78 8.54
N MET A 112 18.64 -11.22 7.30
CA MET A 112 18.71 -12.67 6.97
C MET A 112 19.98 -13.28 7.57
N LYS A 113 21.13 -12.65 7.33
CA LYS A 113 22.42 -13.13 7.85
C LYS A 113 22.46 -13.12 9.40
N LYS A 114 21.97 -12.03 10.03
CA LYS A 114 21.92 -11.90 11.49
C LYS A 114 21.10 -13.01 12.15
N ASN A 115 19.97 -13.39 11.53
CA ASN A 115 19.08 -14.43 12.05
C ASN A 115 19.37 -15.82 11.50
N LYS A 116 20.47 -15.99 10.76
CA LYS A 116 20.90 -17.30 10.18
C LYS A 116 19.85 -17.94 9.28
N VAL A 117 19.12 -17.11 8.52
CA VAL A 117 18.19 -17.57 7.49
C VAL A 117 18.97 -17.82 6.20
N ASP A 118 18.86 -19.03 5.65
CA ASP A 118 19.52 -19.37 4.39
C ASP A 118 18.75 -18.72 3.21
N VAL A 119 19.44 -17.91 2.40
CA VAL A 119 18.86 -17.29 1.21
C VAL A 119 19.17 -18.16 -0.02
N VAL A 120 18.13 -18.66 -0.67
CA VAL A 120 18.22 -19.50 -1.85
C VAL A 120 17.71 -18.74 -3.08
N PRO A 121 18.59 -18.34 -4.00
CA PRO A 121 18.18 -17.67 -5.23
C PRO A 121 17.50 -18.64 -6.18
N GLY A 122 16.37 -18.25 -6.77
CA GLY A 122 15.70 -19.01 -7.80
C GLY A 122 14.17 -18.96 -7.70
N PHE A 123 13.51 -19.51 -8.70
CA PHE A 123 12.06 -19.66 -8.74
C PHE A 123 11.66 -20.98 -8.06
N ALA A 124 10.84 -20.89 -7.02
CA ALA A 124 10.38 -22.05 -6.26
C ALA A 124 9.00 -22.53 -6.70
N ARG A 125 8.81 -23.85 -6.72
CA ARG A 125 7.52 -24.51 -6.86
C ARG A 125 7.40 -25.68 -5.88
N LEU A 126 6.18 -26.00 -5.50
CA LEU A 126 5.88 -27.21 -4.73
C LEU A 126 6.05 -28.44 -5.65
N ASP A 127 6.80 -29.43 -5.18
CA ASP A 127 7.16 -30.66 -5.93
C ASP A 127 6.73 -31.92 -5.16
N GLY A 128 5.62 -31.82 -4.43
CA GLY A 128 5.10 -32.86 -3.56
C GLY A 128 5.14 -32.47 -2.10
N PRO A 129 4.60 -33.32 -1.21
CA PRO A 129 4.59 -33.07 0.23
C PRO A 129 6.00 -32.88 0.79
N GLY A 130 6.24 -31.74 1.44
CA GLY A 130 7.52 -31.42 2.05
C GLY A 130 8.68 -31.20 1.06
N ARG A 131 8.42 -30.98 -0.21
CA ARG A 131 9.43 -30.78 -1.26
C ARG A 131 9.20 -29.49 -2.00
N VAL A 132 10.25 -28.68 -2.10
CA VAL A 132 10.28 -27.42 -2.86
C VAL A 132 11.38 -27.50 -3.91
N ALA A 133 10.99 -27.55 -5.17
CA ALA A 133 11.92 -27.46 -6.28
C ALA A 133 12.27 -26.00 -6.55
N VAL A 134 13.55 -25.70 -6.68
CA VAL A 134 14.07 -24.34 -6.93
C VAL A 134 14.87 -24.34 -8.23
N SER A 135 14.35 -23.66 -9.24
CA SER A 135 15.00 -23.47 -10.53
C SER A 135 15.85 -22.19 -10.51
N ALA A 136 17.13 -22.31 -10.85
CA ALA A 136 18.08 -21.20 -10.95
C ALA A 136 19.06 -21.41 -12.11
N ASP A 137 19.93 -20.43 -12.37
CA ASP A 137 21.02 -20.55 -13.35
C ASP A 137 21.89 -21.74 -13.00
N GLY A 138 21.80 -22.82 -13.79
CA GLY A 138 22.58 -24.06 -13.58
C GLY A 138 21.76 -25.29 -13.22
N GLY A 139 20.46 -25.22 -13.18
CA GLY A 139 19.57 -26.37 -13.00
C GLY A 139 18.53 -26.23 -11.91
N GLU A 140 17.94 -27.34 -11.55
CA GLU A 140 16.92 -27.43 -10.50
C GLU A 140 17.50 -28.14 -9.26
N ASN A 141 17.25 -27.56 -8.09
CA ASN A 141 17.58 -28.14 -6.79
C ASN A 141 16.31 -28.39 -6.00
N VAL A 142 16.33 -29.41 -5.11
CA VAL A 142 15.18 -29.71 -4.26
C VAL A 142 15.55 -29.43 -2.80
N LEU A 143 14.74 -28.62 -2.12
CA LEU A 143 14.78 -28.40 -0.69
C LEU A 143 13.72 -29.28 -0.03
N ASN A 144 14.09 -29.96 1.05
CA ASN A 144 13.15 -30.67 1.89
C ASN A 144 12.70 -29.76 3.04
N ALA A 145 11.40 -29.67 3.30
CA ALA A 145 10.84 -28.79 4.32
C ALA A 145 9.72 -29.48 5.09
N LYS A 146 9.72 -29.37 6.40
CA LYS A 146 8.56 -29.81 7.23
C LYS A 146 7.36 -28.92 6.96
N ASN A 147 7.58 -27.62 6.77
CA ASN A 147 6.55 -26.64 6.48
C ASN A 147 7.00 -25.73 5.33
N VAL A 148 6.07 -25.33 4.47
CA VAL A 148 6.27 -24.37 3.39
C VAL A 148 5.33 -23.18 3.59
N LEU A 149 5.86 -21.96 3.51
CA LEU A 149 5.11 -20.73 3.60
C LEU A 149 5.14 -19.98 2.26
N LEU A 150 4.00 -19.88 1.60
CA LEU A 150 3.82 -19.13 0.36
C LEU A 150 3.66 -17.64 0.67
N ALA A 151 4.59 -16.81 0.18
CA ALA A 151 4.62 -15.35 0.35
C ALA A 151 4.92 -14.65 -0.98
N THR A 152 4.37 -15.18 -2.06
CA THR A 152 4.70 -14.81 -3.45
C THR A 152 4.11 -13.47 -3.90
N GLY A 153 3.19 -12.90 -3.12
CA GLY A 153 2.68 -11.56 -3.32
C GLY A 153 1.77 -11.39 -4.54
N SER A 154 1.83 -10.22 -5.17
CA SER A 154 0.99 -9.83 -6.29
C SER A 154 1.76 -9.11 -7.40
N ALA A 155 1.12 -8.98 -8.57
CA ALA A 155 1.61 -8.24 -9.73
C ALA A 155 0.56 -7.23 -10.21
N PRO A 156 0.94 -6.12 -10.90
CA PRO A 156 0.00 -5.18 -11.49
C PRO A 156 -0.98 -5.88 -12.43
N ARG A 157 -2.24 -5.42 -12.42
CA ARG A 157 -3.30 -5.87 -13.32
C ARG A 157 -3.44 -4.88 -14.48
N GLY A 158 -3.72 -5.39 -15.68
CA GLY A 158 -4.16 -4.61 -16.84
C GLY A 158 -5.68 -4.63 -17.00
N LEU A 159 -6.16 -3.89 -17.98
CA LEU A 159 -7.53 -4.01 -18.48
C LEU A 159 -7.59 -5.07 -19.59
N PRO A 160 -8.74 -5.73 -19.83
CA PRO A 160 -8.85 -6.76 -20.86
C PRO A 160 -8.45 -6.27 -22.25
N PHE A 161 -8.76 -5.02 -22.56
CA PHE A 161 -8.51 -4.38 -23.86
C PHE A 161 -7.24 -3.52 -23.88
N LEU A 162 -6.59 -3.27 -22.73
CA LEU A 162 -5.43 -2.38 -22.62
C LEU A 162 -4.35 -2.99 -21.74
N LYS A 163 -3.22 -3.32 -22.35
CA LYS A 163 -2.04 -3.83 -21.66
C LYS A 163 -0.96 -2.75 -21.59
N ALA A 164 -0.20 -2.73 -20.50
CA ALA A 164 0.97 -1.88 -20.40
C ALA A 164 2.04 -2.32 -21.41
N ASP A 165 2.55 -1.37 -22.18
CA ASP A 165 3.65 -1.57 -23.15
C ASP A 165 5.02 -1.23 -22.53
N GLY A 166 5.05 -0.54 -21.40
CA GLY A 166 6.25 -0.09 -20.71
C GLY A 166 6.90 1.15 -21.30
N VAL A 167 6.28 1.77 -22.31
CA VAL A 167 6.80 2.96 -23.02
C VAL A 167 5.90 4.17 -22.80
N LYS A 168 4.63 4.07 -23.17
CA LYS A 168 3.61 5.13 -23.03
C LYS A 168 2.41 4.70 -22.19
N ILE A 169 2.07 3.41 -22.26
CA ILE A 169 1.04 2.80 -21.39
C ILE A 169 1.77 2.05 -20.29
N LEU A 170 1.76 2.63 -19.09
CA LEU A 170 2.58 2.22 -17.98
C LEU A 170 1.74 1.58 -16.88
N ASN A 171 2.30 0.63 -16.16
CA ASN A 171 1.83 0.22 -14.84
C ASN A 171 2.78 0.76 -13.76
N SER A 172 2.52 0.49 -12.49
CA SER A 172 3.35 0.97 -11.36
C SER A 172 4.83 0.59 -11.50
N ASP A 173 5.14 -0.62 -11.99
CA ASP A 173 6.52 -1.09 -12.15
C ASP A 173 7.28 -0.31 -13.23
N HIS A 174 6.58 0.10 -14.29
CA HIS A 174 7.12 0.91 -15.38
C HIS A 174 7.30 2.36 -14.96
N VAL A 175 6.31 2.96 -14.29
CA VAL A 175 6.37 4.33 -13.75
C VAL A 175 7.62 4.53 -12.89
N LEU A 176 7.92 3.56 -12.00
CA LEU A 176 9.09 3.61 -11.14
C LEU A 176 10.44 3.42 -11.88
N LYS A 177 10.41 3.09 -13.16
CA LYS A 177 11.60 3.01 -14.02
C LYS A 177 11.70 4.18 -15.00
N SER A 178 10.74 5.09 -14.99
CA SER A 178 10.72 6.23 -15.91
C SER A 178 11.96 7.11 -15.78
N THR A 179 12.34 7.75 -16.86
CA THR A 179 13.56 8.56 -16.96
C THR A 179 13.27 10.06 -17.00
N HIS A 180 12.03 10.46 -17.15
CA HIS A 180 11.60 11.87 -17.20
C HIS A 180 10.18 12.02 -16.61
N VAL A 181 9.79 13.25 -16.39
CA VAL A 181 8.41 13.62 -16.05
C VAL A 181 7.68 13.92 -17.36
N PRO A 182 6.51 13.31 -17.63
CA PRO A 182 5.75 13.58 -18.85
C PRO A 182 5.13 14.98 -18.80
N LYS A 183 4.86 15.58 -19.95
CA LYS A 183 4.11 16.84 -20.04
C LYS A 183 2.65 16.66 -19.61
N SER A 184 2.09 15.51 -19.91
CA SER A 184 0.71 15.16 -19.56
C SER A 184 0.57 13.67 -19.26
N VAL A 185 -0.29 13.34 -18.29
CA VAL A 185 -0.55 11.96 -17.87
C VAL A 185 -2.02 11.75 -17.55
N LEU A 186 -2.56 10.62 -17.99
CA LEU A 186 -3.88 10.15 -17.58
C LEU A 186 -3.71 8.88 -16.74
N VAL A 187 -4.22 8.91 -15.53
CA VAL A 187 -4.20 7.78 -14.59
C VAL A 187 -5.57 7.12 -14.58
N ILE A 188 -5.60 5.81 -14.84
CA ILE A 188 -6.81 4.99 -14.81
C ILE A 188 -6.86 4.22 -13.49
N GLY A 189 -7.87 4.52 -12.66
CA GLY A 189 -8.07 3.98 -11.32
C GLY A 189 -7.58 4.93 -10.23
N SER A 190 -8.44 5.25 -9.28
CA SER A 190 -8.20 6.20 -8.18
C SER A 190 -8.02 5.53 -6.81
N GLY A 191 -7.66 4.26 -6.77
CA GLY A 191 -7.18 3.64 -5.53
C GLY A 191 -5.87 4.28 -5.07
N ALA A 192 -5.30 3.82 -3.94
CA ALA A 192 -4.08 4.41 -3.36
C ALA A 192 -2.96 4.63 -4.39
N VAL A 193 -2.68 3.63 -5.23
CA VAL A 193 -1.61 3.72 -6.26
C VAL A 193 -1.87 4.84 -7.28
N GLY A 194 -3.09 4.91 -7.80
CA GLY A 194 -3.44 5.92 -8.82
C GLY A 194 -3.48 7.33 -8.23
N SER A 195 -4.04 7.50 -7.06
CA SER A 195 -4.08 8.79 -6.36
C SER A 195 -2.68 9.29 -5.99
N GLU A 196 -1.79 8.40 -5.54
CA GLU A 196 -0.39 8.75 -5.26
C GLU A 196 0.37 9.20 -6.53
N PHE A 197 0.24 8.48 -7.65
CA PHE A 197 0.89 8.90 -8.90
C PHE A 197 0.27 10.16 -9.48
N ALA A 198 -1.05 10.33 -9.45
CA ALA A 198 -1.69 11.56 -9.89
C ALA A 198 -1.19 12.77 -9.09
N SER A 199 -1.15 12.67 -7.76
CA SER A 199 -0.62 13.70 -6.87
C SER A 199 0.87 13.97 -7.13
N CYS A 200 1.69 12.92 -7.31
CA CYS A 200 3.13 13.02 -7.56
C CYS A 200 3.43 13.78 -8.86
N TYR A 201 2.79 13.38 -9.97
CA TYR A 201 3.05 13.99 -11.28
C TYR A 201 2.48 15.40 -11.40
N ALA A 202 1.33 15.68 -10.80
CA ALA A 202 0.79 17.04 -10.74
C ALA A 202 1.77 17.99 -10.02
N ARG A 203 2.34 17.57 -8.88
CA ARG A 203 3.36 18.34 -8.17
C ARG A 203 4.65 18.54 -8.96
N TYR A 204 5.05 17.57 -9.78
CA TYR A 204 6.16 17.72 -10.72
C TYR A 204 5.83 18.63 -11.92
N GLY A 205 4.58 19.10 -12.06
CA GLY A 205 4.14 20.03 -13.09
C GLY A 205 3.53 19.37 -14.33
N ALA A 206 3.28 18.06 -14.32
CA ALA A 206 2.58 17.39 -15.40
C ALA A 206 1.08 17.74 -15.40
N LYS A 207 0.49 18.00 -16.56
CA LYS A 207 -0.96 18.09 -16.72
C LYS A 207 -1.57 16.71 -16.45
N THR A 208 -2.34 16.61 -15.36
CA THR A 208 -2.77 15.32 -14.82
C THR A 208 -4.28 15.14 -14.89
N VAL A 209 -4.71 14.00 -15.44
CA VAL A 209 -6.10 13.54 -15.46
C VAL A 209 -6.20 12.25 -14.65
N LEU A 210 -7.18 12.15 -13.78
CA LEU A 210 -7.47 10.96 -12.98
C LEU A 210 -8.88 10.46 -13.29
N VAL A 211 -8.99 9.24 -13.81
CA VAL A 211 -10.27 8.63 -14.23
C VAL A 211 -10.58 7.42 -13.35
N GLU A 212 -11.80 7.38 -12.81
CA GLU A 212 -12.29 6.30 -11.96
C GLU A 212 -13.66 5.84 -12.43
N VAL A 213 -13.83 4.52 -12.59
CA VAL A 213 -15.10 3.92 -13.00
C VAL A 213 -16.14 3.94 -11.88
N LEU A 214 -15.72 3.91 -10.64
CA LEU A 214 -16.59 4.01 -9.47
C LEU A 214 -17.01 5.46 -9.23
N PRO A 215 -18.09 5.70 -8.46
CA PRO A 215 -18.70 7.04 -8.33
C PRO A 215 -17.88 8.03 -7.48
N ARG A 216 -16.75 7.63 -6.89
CA ARG A 216 -15.90 8.49 -6.06
C ARG A 216 -14.42 8.08 -6.11
N LEU A 217 -13.52 9.02 -5.85
CA LEU A 217 -12.10 8.74 -5.64
C LEU A 217 -11.89 7.95 -4.35
N LEU A 218 -10.81 7.17 -4.26
CA LEU A 218 -10.51 6.33 -3.10
C LEU A 218 -11.77 5.58 -2.60
N PRO A 219 -12.38 4.74 -3.41
CA PRO A 219 -13.74 4.23 -3.18
C PRO A 219 -13.91 3.37 -1.92
N VAL A 220 -12.80 2.93 -1.31
CA VAL A 220 -12.79 2.14 -0.06
C VAL A 220 -12.85 3.00 1.19
N GLU A 221 -12.55 4.29 1.06
CA GLU A 221 -12.52 5.26 2.17
C GLU A 221 -13.93 5.74 2.54
N ASP A 222 -14.03 6.46 3.66
CA ASP A 222 -15.26 7.15 4.04
C ASP A 222 -15.66 8.17 2.96
N GLU A 223 -16.96 8.34 2.75
CA GLU A 223 -17.48 9.18 1.66
C GLU A 223 -17.05 10.65 1.77
N GLU A 224 -16.99 11.19 2.99
CA GLU A 224 -16.55 12.57 3.21
C GLU A 224 -15.06 12.75 2.94
N VAL A 225 -14.25 11.72 3.27
CA VAL A 225 -12.82 11.69 2.92
C VAL A 225 -12.64 11.72 1.41
N SER A 226 -13.38 10.87 0.68
CA SER A 226 -13.35 10.83 -0.79
C SER A 226 -13.70 12.19 -1.41
N LYS A 227 -14.73 12.86 -0.88
CA LYS A 227 -15.16 14.21 -1.34
C LYS A 227 -14.09 15.27 -1.09
N GLU A 228 -13.45 15.25 0.06
CA GLU A 228 -12.41 16.23 0.39
C GLU A 228 -11.16 16.03 -0.47
N VAL A 229 -10.75 14.76 -0.73
CA VAL A 229 -9.65 14.46 -1.66
C VAL A 229 -9.96 14.96 -3.07
N GLU A 230 -11.17 14.71 -3.58
CA GLU A 230 -11.56 15.16 -4.92
C GLU A 230 -11.55 16.69 -5.03
N LYS A 231 -12.09 17.38 -4.06
CA LYS A 231 -12.06 18.86 -3.96
C LYS A 231 -10.62 19.38 -3.97
N SER A 232 -9.75 18.77 -3.15
CA SER A 232 -8.36 19.17 -3.02
C SER A 232 -7.56 18.89 -4.30
N PHE A 233 -7.77 17.74 -4.94
CA PHE A 233 -7.13 17.41 -6.22
C PHE A 233 -7.51 18.40 -7.32
N LYS A 234 -8.81 18.74 -7.44
CA LYS A 234 -9.28 19.77 -8.39
C LYS A 234 -8.64 21.13 -8.13
N LYS A 235 -8.52 21.55 -6.87
CA LYS A 235 -7.84 22.80 -6.49
C LYS A 235 -6.37 22.81 -6.90
N ARG A 236 -5.69 21.63 -6.87
CA ARG A 236 -4.30 21.44 -7.31
C ARG A 236 -4.16 21.20 -8.83
N GLY A 237 -5.23 21.38 -9.59
CA GLY A 237 -5.21 21.25 -11.05
C GLY A 237 -5.24 19.83 -11.58
N ILE A 238 -5.57 18.84 -10.76
CA ILE A 238 -5.82 17.48 -11.22
C ILE A 238 -7.26 17.40 -11.74
N GLU A 239 -7.42 17.06 -13.02
CA GLU A 239 -8.72 16.85 -13.62
C GLU A 239 -9.29 15.48 -13.20
N CYS A 240 -10.32 15.46 -12.34
CA CYS A 240 -10.89 14.25 -11.77
C CYS A 240 -12.22 13.87 -12.46
N TRP A 241 -12.31 12.61 -12.92
CA TRP A 241 -13.50 12.03 -13.58
C TRP A 241 -13.89 10.72 -12.89
N THR A 242 -14.87 10.79 -12.01
CA THR A 242 -15.50 9.63 -11.36
C THR A 242 -16.71 9.14 -12.17
N GLY A 243 -17.17 7.91 -11.94
CA GLY A 243 -18.24 7.30 -12.73
C GLY A 243 -17.91 7.24 -14.22
N THR A 244 -16.64 7.11 -14.59
CA THR A 244 -16.15 7.26 -15.97
C THR A 244 -15.31 6.05 -16.37
N ALA A 245 -15.74 5.35 -17.41
CA ALA A 245 -15.06 4.18 -17.95
C ALA A 245 -14.22 4.54 -19.16
N VAL A 246 -12.92 4.22 -19.14
CA VAL A 246 -12.07 4.30 -20.34
C VAL A 246 -12.45 3.16 -21.27
N GLU A 247 -12.74 3.48 -22.54
CA GLU A 247 -13.19 2.55 -23.56
C GLU A 247 -12.09 2.19 -24.56
N ALA A 248 -11.22 3.15 -24.91
CA ALA A 248 -10.16 2.94 -25.88
C ALA A 248 -8.96 3.85 -25.63
N VAL A 249 -7.79 3.38 -26.04
CA VAL A 249 -6.55 4.15 -26.12
C VAL A 249 -5.91 3.88 -27.47
N ALA A 250 -5.60 4.92 -28.23
CA ALA A 250 -4.96 4.86 -29.54
C ALA A 250 -3.82 5.86 -29.63
N GLU A 251 -2.80 5.58 -30.43
CA GLU A 251 -1.71 6.52 -30.66
C GLU A 251 -2.07 7.51 -31.77
N ASN A 252 -1.83 8.80 -31.52
CA ASN A 252 -1.96 9.88 -32.48
C ASN A 252 -0.74 9.97 -33.38
N PRO A 253 -0.85 10.61 -34.57
CA PRO A 253 0.30 10.83 -35.46
C PRO A 253 1.47 11.64 -34.87
N ASP A 254 1.20 12.48 -33.85
CA ASP A 254 2.22 13.24 -33.13
C ASP A 254 2.89 12.44 -31.99
N GLY A 255 2.48 11.18 -31.81
CA GLY A 255 3.02 10.29 -30.81
C GLY A 255 2.36 10.43 -29.42
N THR A 256 1.38 11.29 -29.22
CA THR A 256 0.54 11.30 -28.01
C THR A 256 -0.47 10.17 -28.02
N LEU A 257 -1.06 9.86 -26.87
CA LEU A 257 -2.13 8.86 -26.74
C LEU A 257 -3.48 9.57 -26.67
N LYS A 258 -4.39 9.23 -27.58
CA LYS A 258 -5.80 9.59 -27.52
C LYS A 258 -6.54 8.59 -26.61
N VAL A 259 -7.07 9.07 -25.50
CA VAL A 259 -7.87 8.28 -24.56
C VAL A 259 -9.33 8.65 -24.70
N ALA A 260 -10.16 7.67 -25.07
CA ALA A 260 -11.62 7.83 -25.12
C ALA A 260 -12.25 7.18 -23.91
N ALA A 261 -13.18 7.88 -23.27
CA ALA A 261 -13.91 7.40 -22.11
C ALA A 261 -15.38 7.84 -22.15
N LYS A 262 -16.21 7.19 -21.38
CA LYS A 262 -17.63 7.48 -21.26
C LYS A 262 -18.07 7.55 -19.82
N THR A 263 -18.78 8.62 -19.45
CA THR A 263 -19.39 8.76 -18.13
C THR A 263 -20.60 7.88 -17.96
N VAL A 264 -21.03 7.64 -16.72
CA VAL A 264 -22.25 6.87 -16.41
C VAL A 264 -23.50 7.45 -17.08
N ASP A 265 -23.57 8.77 -17.26
CA ASP A 265 -24.67 9.49 -17.95
C ASP A 265 -24.55 9.43 -19.48
N GLY A 266 -23.55 8.72 -20.01
CA GLY A 266 -23.36 8.52 -21.44
C GLY A 266 -22.58 9.62 -22.17
N VAL A 267 -21.99 10.60 -21.47
CA VAL A 267 -21.21 11.67 -22.07
C VAL A 267 -19.82 11.14 -22.47
N SER A 268 -19.46 11.32 -23.75
CA SER A 268 -18.15 10.95 -24.25
C SER A 268 -17.11 12.02 -23.86
N LYS A 269 -15.92 11.55 -23.45
CA LYS A 269 -14.73 12.36 -23.13
C LYS A 269 -13.53 11.87 -23.91
N VAL A 270 -12.68 12.80 -24.31
CA VAL A 270 -11.44 12.50 -25.03
C VAL A 270 -10.32 13.37 -24.49
N TRP A 271 -9.15 12.77 -24.26
CA TRP A 271 -7.92 13.47 -23.88
C TRP A 271 -6.78 13.01 -24.77
N ASP A 272 -5.87 13.94 -25.08
CA ASP A 272 -4.58 13.63 -25.69
C ASP A 272 -3.49 13.82 -24.64
N VAL A 273 -2.76 12.73 -24.33
CA VAL A 273 -1.77 12.69 -23.25
C VAL A 273 -0.49 11.99 -23.69
N GLU A 274 0.63 12.31 -23.03
CA GLU A 274 1.90 11.64 -23.30
C GLU A 274 1.93 10.23 -22.70
N TRP A 275 1.43 10.06 -21.47
CA TRP A 275 1.37 8.76 -20.80
C TRP A 275 -0.03 8.41 -20.30
N VAL A 276 -0.28 7.10 -20.33
CA VAL A 276 -1.41 6.48 -19.62
C VAL A 276 -0.86 5.56 -18.52
N ILE A 277 -1.29 5.75 -17.28
CA ILE A 277 -0.91 4.90 -16.14
C ILE A 277 -2.07 4.00 -15.75
N LEU A 278 -1.85 2.68 -15.80
CA LEU A 278 -2.81 1.68 -15.36
C LEU A 278 -2.65 1.42 -13.86
N ALA A 279 -3.57 1.95 -13.06
CA ALA A 279 -3.65 1.75 -11.61
C ALA A 279 -4.94 1.00 -11.21
N VAL A 280 -5.36 0.03 -12.03
CA VAL A 280 -6.65 -0.70 -11.95
C VAL A 280 -6.61 -1.92 -11.04
N GLY A 281 -5.67 -1.95 -10.10
CA GLY A 281 -5.50 -3.01 -9.12
C GLY A 281 -4.38 -4.00 -9.46
N ARG A 282 -4.36 -5.10 -8.71
CA ARG A 282 -3.31 -6.13 -8.77
C ARG A 282 -3.94 -7.51 -8.89
N ARG A 283 -3.14 -8.53 -9.15
CA ARG A 283 -3.53 -9.95 -9.16
C ARG A 283 -2.55 -10.75 -8.31
N PRO A 284 -2.99 -11.83 -7.65
CA PRO A 284 -2.09 -12.70 -6.90
C PRO A 284 -1.09 -13.38 -7.83
N VAL A 285 0.10 -13.69 -7.31
CA VAL A 285 1.14 -14.48 -8.02
C VAL A 285 1.13 -15.89 -7.48
N THR A 286 0.32 -16.75 -8.09
CA THR A 286 0.13 -18.16 -7.70
C THR A 286 0.40 -19.13 -8.85
N GLU A 287 0.54 -18.61 -10.06
CA GLU A 287 0.83 -19.39 -11.26
C GLU A 287 2.23 -20.05 -11.20
N GLY A 288 2.33 -21.29 -11.62
CA GLY A 288 3.59 -22.05 -11.69
C GLY A 288 4.12 -22.53 -10.34
N LEU A 289 3.39 -22.31 -9.24
CA LEU A 289 3.81 -22.74 -7.90
C LEU A 289 3.55 -24.22 -7.60
N GLY A 290 2.92 -24.97 -8.51
CA GLY A 290 2.60 -26.40 -8.31
C GLY A 290 1.47 -26.65 -7.31
N LEU A 291 0.59 -25.67 -7.06
CA LEU A 291 -0.49 -25.73 -6.05
C LEU A 291 -1.44 -26.89 -6.30
N GLU A 292 -1.87 -27.07 -7.55
CA GLU A 292 -2.81 -28.11 -7.94
C GLU A 292 -2.20 -29.52 -7.74
N ALA A 293 -0.91 -29.68 -8.03
CA ALA A 293 -0.21 -30.96 -7.90
C ALA A 293 -0.13 -31.47 -6.45
N VAL A 294 -0.19 -30.56 -5.48
CA VAL A 294 -0.18 -30.90 -4.05
C VAL A 294 -1.56 -30.71 -3.39
N GLY A 295 -2.60 -30.36 -4.16
CA GLY A 295 -3.97 -30.23 -3.68
C GLY A 295 -4.27 -28.96 -2.86
N VAL A 296 -3.48 -27.90 -3.00
CA VAL A 296 -3.74 -26.63 -2.34
C VAL A 296 -4.95 -25.92 -2.99
N ALA A 297 -5.96 -25.63 -2.21
CA ALA A 297 -7.19 -24.98 -2.68
C ALA A 297 -6.97 -23.51 -3.01
N THR A 298 -7.45 -23.09 -4.18
CA THR A 298 -7.46 -21.70 -4.62
C THR A 298 -8.87 -21.24 -4.94
N GLU A 299 -9.10 -19.93 -4.83
CA GLU A 299 -10.35 -19.29 -5.24
C GLU A 299 -10.02 -17.97 -5.97
N ARG A 300 -10.46 -17.81 -7.21
CA ARG A 300 -10.15 -16.65 -8.07
C ARG A 300 -8.65 -16.35 -8.17
N GLY A 301 -7.81 -17.38 -8.11
CA GLY A 301 -6.36 -17.28 -8.13
C GLY A 301 -5.71 -17.04 -6.76
N TYR A 302 -6.46 -16.85 -5.68
CA TYR A 302 -5.94 -16.72 -4.32
C TYR A 302 -5.81 -18.06 -3.62
N VAL A 303 -4.75 -18.24 -2.83
CA VAL A 303 -4.62 -19.40 -1.94
C VAL A 303 -5.56 -19.22 -0.75
N LYS A 304 -6.43 -20.22 -0.50
CA LYS A 304 -7.33 -20.21 0.65
C LYS A 304 -6.59 -20.55 1.93
N VAL A 305 -6.80 -19.74 2.97
CA VAL A 305 -6.22 -19.93 4.29
C VAL A 305 -7.23 -19.72 5.41
N ASP A 306 -6.96 -20.33 6.55
CA ASP A 306 -7.69 -20.06 7.80
C ASP A 306 -7.12 -18.80 8.51
N ALA A 307 -7.67 -18.46 9.69
CA ALA A 307 -7.25 -17.32 10.49
C ALA A 307 -5.81 -17.43 11.04
N HIS A 308 -5.21 -18.62 11.01
CA HIS A 308 -3.84 -18.91 11.40
C HIS A 308 -2.91 -19.15 10.19
N GLN A 309 -3.34 -18.73 9.00
CA GLN A 309 -2.62 -18.79 7.71
C GLN A 309 -2.37 -20.21 7.20
N ARG A 310 -3.09 -21.24 7.71
CA ARG A 310 -3.01 -22.61 7.23
C ARG A 310 -3.82 -22.77 5.95
N THR A 311 -3.27 -23.49 4.98
CA THR A 311 -4.05 -23.97 3.83
C THR A 311 -4.82 -25.24 4.20
N ASN A 312 -5.59 -25.77 3.27
CA ASN A 312 -6.23 -27.09 3.42
C ASN A 312 -5.24 -28.27 3.40
N VAL A 313 -3.96 -28.04 3.07
CA VAL A 313 -2.92 -29.07 3.04
C VAL A 313 -2.01 -28.90 4.25
N PRO A 314 -1.91 -29.92 5.14
CA PRO A 314 -1.04 -29.86 6.31
C PRO A 314 0.42 -29.55 5.93
N GLY A 315 1.05 -28.66 6.69
CA GLY A 315 2.43 -28.23 6.45
C GLY A 315 2.58 -27.17 5.33
N ILE A 316 1.47 -26.71 4.69
CA ILE A 316 1.51 -25.61 3.73
C ILE A 316 0.69 -24.44 4.25
N TYR A 317 1.31 -23.26 4.26
CA TYR A 317 0.77 -21.98 4.74
C TYR A 317 0.86 -20.95 3.61
N ALA A 318 0.07 -19.88 3.69
CA ALA A 318 0.17 -18.77 2.75
C ALA A 318 -0.19 -17.43 3.43
N ILE A 319 0.48 -16.35 3.00
CA ILE A 319 0.35 -15.00 3.56
C ILE A 319 0.43 -13.91 2.48
N GLY A 320 -0.05 -12.73 2.83
CA GLY A 320 0.04 -11.55 1.99
C GLY A 320 -0.78 -11.65 0.73
N ASP A 321 -0.41 -10.90 -0.29
CA ASP A 321 -1.22 -10.65 -1.49
C ASP A 321 -1.54 -11.91 -2.32
N CYS A 322 -0.91 -13.05 -2.08
CA CYS A 322 -1.31 -14.31 -2.72
C CYS A 322 -2.53 -14.95 -2.04
N THR A 323 -3.01 -14.40 -0.92
CA THR A 323 -4.23 -14.82 -0.20
C THR A 323 -5.32 -13.73 -0.30
N PRO A 324 -6.60 -14.05 0.00
CA PRO A 324 -7.71 -13.08 -0.01
C PRO A 324 -7.70 -12.20 1.26
N THR A 325 -6.66 -11.39 1.42
CA THR A 325 -6.45 -10.49 2.56
C THR A 325 -6.49 -9.02 2.16
N ILE A 326 -6.25 -8.11 3.11
CA ILE A 326 -6.01 -6.70 2.84
C ILE A 326 -4.56 -6.56 2.31
N TRP A 327 -4.39 -6.08 1.09
CA TRP A 327 -3.11 -6.04 0.38
C TRP A 327 -2.22 -4.88 0.83
N LEU A 328 -1.73 -5.02 2.06
CA LEU A 328 -0.84 -4.04 2.70
C LEU A 328 0.40 -4.75 3.26
N ALA A 329 1.55 -4.09 3.15
CA ALA A 329 2.83 -4.65 3.56
C ALA A 329 2.86 -5.02 5.06
N HIS A 330 2.28 -4.18 5.92
CA HIS A 330 2.21 -4.41 7.36
C HIS A 330 1.23 -5.53 7.72
N VAL A 331 0.17 -5.74 6.94
CA VAL A 331 -0.73 -6.90 7.10
C VAL A 331 0.03 -8.18 6.77
N ALA A 332 0.71 -8.23 5.61
CA ALA A 332 1.52 -9.38 5.24
C ALA A 332 2.61 -9.69 6.29
N SER A 333 3.23 -8.66 6.89
CA SER A 333 4.21 -8.83 7.97
C SER A 333 3.57 -9.43 9.23
N ALA A 334 2.40 -8.95 9.64
CA ALA A 334 1.66 -9.49 10.78
C ALA A 334 1.19 -10.93 10.52
N GLU A 335 0.66 -11.23 9.33
CA GLU A 335 0.33 -12.58 8.90
C GLU A 335 1.56 -13.50 8.92
N GLY A 336 2.73 -12.97 8.54
CA GLY A 336 4.00 -13.69 8.59
C GLY A 336 4.39 -14.10 10.01
N ILE A 337 4.18 -13.23 10.99
CA ILE A 337 4.40 -13.54 12.42
C ILE A 337 3.41 -14.61 12.88
N VAL A 338 2.13 -14.46 12.60
CA VAL A 338 1.08 -15.45 12.95
C VAL A 338 1.43 -16.82 12.34
N ALA A 339 1.82 -16.86 11.05
CA ALA A 339 2.19 -18.12 10.40
C ALA A 339 3.42 -18.77 11.05
N ALA A 340 4.48 -18.01 11.31
CA ALA A 340 5.71 -18.53 11.93
C ALA A 340 5.46 -19.06 13.34
N GLU A 341 4.67 -18.37 14.15
CA GLU A 341 4.29 -18.79 15.50
C GLU A 341 3.37 -20.01 15.47
N THR A 342 2.42 -20.07 14.53
CA THR A 342 1.58 -21.25 14.31
C THR A 342 2.41 -22.49 13.94
N ILE A 343 3.38 -22.32 13.04
CA ILE A 343 4.30 -23.39 12.62
C ILE A 343 5.16 -23.89 13.81
N ALA A 344 5.58 -22.97 14.67
CA ALA A 344 6.37 -23.29 15.87
C ALA A 344 5.52 -23.88 17.02
N GLY A 345 4.20 -23.96 16.89
CA GLY A 345 3.29 -24.49 17.91
C GLY A 345 3.00 -23.51 19.05
N HIS A 346 3.28 -22.21 18.86
CA HIS A 346 2.93 -21.18 19.82
C HIS A 346 1.46 -20.75 19.69
N PRO A 347 0.80 -20.33 20.79
CA PRO A 347 -0.50 -19.69 20.72
C PRO A 347 -0.44 -18.42 19.86
N THR A 348 -1.40 -18.25 18.96
CA THR A 348 -1.49 -17.07 18.08
C THR A 348 -2.87 -16.42 18.17
N VAL A 349 -2.91 -15.11 17.99
CA VAL A 349 -4.16 -14.36 17.90
C VAL A 349 -4.38 -13.99 16.44
N PRO A 350 -5.53 -14.32 15.85
CA PRO A 350 -5.88 -13.90 14.50
C PRO A 350 -5.85 -12.38 14.35
N ILE A 351 -5.51 -11.92 13.16
CA ILE A 351 -5.52 -10.49 12.84
C ILE A 351 -6.97 -9.99 12.77
N ASN A 352 -7.29 -8.99 13.58
CA ASN A 352 -8.54 -8.26 13.45
C ASN A 352 -8.45 -7.32 12.23
N ARG A 353 -9.16 -7.67 11.16
CA ARG A 353 -9.11 -6.92 9.88
C ARG A 353 -9.74 -5.53 9.99
N ASP A 354 -10.63 -5.31 10.96
CA ASP A 354 -11.20 -3.98 11.20
C ASP A 354 -10.23 -3.05 11.94
N GLN A 355 -9.15 -3.58 12.51
CA GLN A 355 -8.12 -2.80 13.22
C GLN A 355 -6.83 -2.64 12.38
N VAL A 356 -6.94 -2.70 11.06
CA VAL A 356 -5.81 -2.50 10.14
C VAL A 356 -5.83 -1.08 9.60
N PRO A 357 -4.79 -0.27 9.85
CA PRO A 357 -4.72 1.07 9.28
C PRO A 357 -4.42 1.01 7.77
N GLY A 358 -5.18 1.78 6.98
CA GLY A 358 -4.92 2.07 5.58
C GLY A 358 -4.31 3.45 5.41
N CYS A 359 -3.37 3.61 4.47
CA CYS A 359 -2.72 4.90 4.20
C CYS A 359 -2.56 5.13 2.69
N THR A 360 -2.89 6.34 2.24
CA THR A 360 -2.62 6.84 0.89
C THR A 360 -1.81 8.13 1.01
N TYR A 361 -0.60 8.13 0.43
CA TYR A 361 0.40 9.21 0.58
C TYR A 361 0.27 10.30 -0.50
N CYS A 362 -0.94 10.53 -0.99
CA CYS A 362 -1.22 11.67 -1.88
C CYS A 362 -1.21 12.99 -1.07
N ASP A 363 -1.54 14.10 -1.69
CA ASP A 363 -1.72 15.39 -1.05
C ASP A 363 -3.13 15.91 -1.33
N PRO A 364 -3.97 16.04 -0.27
CA PRO A 364 -3.69 15.72 1.13
C PRO A 364 -3.50 14.23 1.38
N GLU A 365 -2.75 13.87 2.44
CA GLU A 365 -2.64 12.47 2.88
C GLU A 365 -4.00 11.96 3.37
N VAL A 366 -4.22 10.66 3.18
CA VAL A 366 -5.41 9.97 3.70
C VAL A 366 -4.98 8.79 4.54
N ALA A 367 -5.60 8.64 5.71
CA ALA A 367 -5.43 7.47 6.53
C ALA A 367 -6.73 7.10 7.24
N SER A 368 -7.00 5.81 7.35
CA SER A 368 -8.20 5.30 8.00
C SER A 368 -7.92 4.01 8.75
N ILE A 369 -8.68 3.77 9.79
CA ILE A 369 -8.72 2.50 10.52
C ILE A 369 -10.14 2.27 11.02
N GLY A 370 -10.59 1.01 11.03
CA GLY A 370 -11.91 0.66 11.53
C GLY A 370 -13.01 0.80 10.48
N LEU A 371 -14.22 0.98 10.97
CA LEU A 371 -15.42 1.04 10.16
C LEU A 371 -15.69 2.46 9.68
N THR A 372 -16.02 2.62 8.40
CA THR A 372 -16.66 3.86 7.94
C THR A 372 -18.05 3.99 8.57
N GLU A 373 -18.57 5.21 8.63
CA GLU A 373 -19.92 5.46 9.13
C GLU A 373 -20.97 4.57 8.45
N ALA A 374 -20.88 4.43 7.12
CA ALA A 374 -21.79 3.58 6.35
C ALA A 374 -21.69 2.11 6.75
N LYS A 375 -20.47 1.57 6.87
CA LYS A 375 -20.24 0.17 7.29
C LYS A 375 -20.66 -0.08 8.72
N ALA A 376 -20.46 0.86 9.63
CA ALA A 376 -20.91 0.73 11.01
C ALA A 376 -22.45 0.64 11.09
N LYS A 377 -23.16 1.51 10.36
CA LYS A 377 -24.62 1.45 10.22
C LYS A 377 -25.10 0.14 9.58
N GLU A 378 -24.46 -0.31 8.51
CA GLU A 378 -24.77 -1.59 7.84
C GLU A 378 -24.61 -2.78 8.80
N ARG A 379 -23.65 -2.73 9.72
CA ARG A 379 -23.45 -3.76 10.76
C ARG A 379 -24.41 -3.61 11.96
N GLY A 380 -25.30 -2.64 11.95
CA GLY A 380 -26.36 -2.45 12.96
C GLY A 380 -25.93 -1.65 14.20
N PHE A 381 -24.79 -0.94 14.14
CA PHE A 381 -24.41 -0.03 15.22
C PHE A 381 -25.28 1.24 15.23
N ASP A 382 -25.64 1.73 16.41
CA ASP A 382 -26.19 3.07 16.59
C ASP A 382 -25.04 4.05 16.67
N VAL A 383 -24.78 4.72 15.55
CA VAL A 383 -23.56 5.49 15.32
C VAL A 383 -23.67 6.91 15.83
N LYS A 384 -22.64 7.37 16.54
CA LYS A 384 -22.27 8.77 16.73
C LYS A 384 -21.08 9.14 15.88
N VAL A 385 -20.99 10.36 15.42
CA VAL A 385 -19.87 10.87 14.62
C VAL A 385 -19.40 12.19 15.17
N GLY A 386 -18.08 12.30 15.37
CA GLY A 386 -17.40 13.57 15.63
C GLY A 386 -16.48 13.92 14.49
N LYS A 387 -16.39 15.20 14.17
CA LYS A 387 -15.54 15.69 13.07
C LYS A 387 -14.93 17.01 13.46
N PHE A 388 -13.62 17.15 13.16
CA PHE A 388 -12.89 18.37 13.41
C PHE A 388 -11.95 18.71 12.26
N GLY A 389 -11.97 19.96 11.80
CA GLY A 389 -11.19 20.43 10.65
C GLY A 389 -9.82 20.96 11.03
N PHE A 390 -8.80 20.63 10.27
CA PHE A 390 -7.43 21.11 10.49
C PHE A 390 -7.29 22.63 10.39
N GLN A 391 -8.17 23.31 9.65
CA GLN A 391 -8.13 24.78 9.47
C GLN A 391 -8.26 25.58 10.79
N VAL A 392 -8.72 24.95 11.86
CA VAL A 392 -8.87 25.59 13.18
C VAL A 392 -7.58 25.51 14.01
N LEU A 393 -6.70 24.55 13.71
CA LEU A 393 -5.48 24.33 14.47
C LEU A 393 -4.39 25.37 14.18
N ALA A 394 -3.79 25.90 15.23
CA ALA A 394 -2.63 26.78 15.13
C ALA A 394 -1.45 26.11 14.38
N LYS A 395 -1.23 24.81 14.62
CA LYS A 395 -0.17 24.05 13.95
C LYS A 395 -0.39 23.97 12.44
N SER A 396 -1.62 23.74 11.99
CA SER A 396 -1.97 23.74 10.56
C SER A 396 -1.77 25.10 9.92
N ALA A 397 -2.12 26.17 10.64
CA ALA A 397 -1.90 27.55 10.17
C ALA A 397 -0.40 27.85 10.02
N MET A 398 0.45 27.39 10.94
CA MET A 398 1.90 27.52 10.86
C MET A 398 2.52 26.78 9.67
N GLU A 399 1.94 25.67 9.27
CA GLU A 399 2.42 24.82 8.17
C GLU A 399 1.72 25.13 6.84
N HIS A 400 0.80 26.06 6.78
CA HIS A 400 -0.06 26.36 5.63
C HIS A 400 -0.82 25.13 5.11
N THR A 401 -1.19 24.20 6.02
CA THR A 401 -1.83 22.91 5.70
C THR A 401 -3.27 22.87 6.25
N ASN A 402 -4.08 23.85 5.83
CA ASN A 402 -5.43 24.09 6.41
C ASN A 402 -6.54 23.22 5.80
N GLU A 403 -6.21 22.19 5.03
CA GLU A 403 -7.19 21.34 4.35
C GLU A 403 -7.44 20.04 5.14
N GLY A 404 -8.68 19.56 5.06
CA GLY A 404 -9.05 18.26 5.58
C GLY A 404 -9.54 18.28 7.03
N PHE A 405 -9.69 17.08 7.57
CA PHE A 405 -10.31 16.86 8.88
C PHE A 405 -9.96 15.50 9.47
N VAL A 406 -10.25 15.34 10.76
CA VAL A 406 -10.38 14.06 11.45
C VAL A 406 -11.87 13.76 11.65
N LYS A 407 -12.30 12.54 11.34
CA LYS A 407 -13.65 12.01 11.58
C LYS A 407 -13.54 10.76 12.43
N ILE A 408 -14.28 10.72 13.54
CA ILE A 408 -14.38 9.58 14.45
C ILE A 408 -15.80 9.03 14.38
N VAL A 409 -15.89 7.71 14.24
CA VAL A 409 -17.14 6.93 14.27
C VAL A 409 -17.15 6.12 15.55
N SER A 410 -18.17 6.27 16.39
CA SER A 410 -18.31 5.51 17.65
C SER A 410 -19.70 4.90 17.80
N ASP A 411 -19.80 3.88 18.67
CA ASP A 411 -21.07 3.31 19.08
C ASP A 411 -21.72 4.16 20.17
N ARG A 412 -23.00 4.51 19.97
CA ARG A 412 -23.76 5.32 20.92
C ARG A 412 -23.96 4.62 22.26
N LYS A 413 -24.03 3.30 22.25
CA LYS A 413 -24.37 2.52 23.44
C LYS A 413 -23.20 2.34 24.40
N TYR A 414 -22.03 2.05 23.87
CA TYR A 414 -20.85 1.74 24.67
C TYR A 414 -19.74 2.78 24.53
N ASP A 415 -19.93 3.77 23.70
CA ASP A 415 -18.97 4.82 23.35
C ASP A 415 -17.65 4.30 22.75
N GLU A 416 -17.66 3.05 22.29
CA GLU A 416 -16.50 2.40 21.67
C GLU A 416 -16.13 3.11 20.36
N VAL A 417 -14.85 3.33 20.13
CA VAL A 417 -14.34 3.86 18.86
C VAL A 417 -14.37 2.77 17.80
N LEU A 418 -15.28 2.88 16.84
CA LEU A 418 -15.46 1.94 15.73
C LEU A 418 -14.57 2.24 14.53
N GLY A 419 -14.20 3.49 14.32
CA GLY A 419 -13.34 3.89 13.22
C GLY A 419 -12.87 5.33 13.29
N VAL A 420 -11.71 5.58 12.70
CA VAL A 420 -11.11 6.91 12.57
C VAL A 420 -10.65 7.12 11.13
N HIS A 421 -11.02 8.26 10.56
CA HIS A 421 -10.76 8.62 9.17
C HIS A 421 -10.15 10.00 9.13
N ILE A 422 -8.96 10.11 8.55
CA ILE A 422 -8.18 11.35 8.50
C ILE A 422 -7.88 11.68 7.04
N VAL A 423 -8.15 12.90 6.65
CA VAL A 423 -7.67 13.49 5.40
C VAL A 423 -7.02 14.82 5.73
N GLY A 424 -5.75 15.00 5.39
CA GLY A 424 -5.02 16.22 5.71
C GLY A 424 -3.54 16.00 6.00
N PRO A 425 -2.88 16.96 6.64
CA PRO A 425 -1.44 16.92 6.91
C PRO A 425 -1.09 15.75 7.85
N HIS A 426 -0.04 15.02 7.50
CA HIS A 426 0.51 13.92 8.32
C HIS A 426 -0.53 12.87 8.75
N ALA A 427 -1.62 12.70 7.98
CA ALA A 427 -2.65 11.71 8.30
C ALA A 427 -2.06 10.30 8.47
N THR A 428 -1.06 9.95 7.67
CA THR A 428 -0.39 8.64 7.68
C THR A 428 0.44 8.38 8.94
N GLU A 429 0.87 9.42 9.65
CA GLU A 429 1.53 9.32 10.96
C GLU A 429 0.49 9.38 12.10
N LEU A 430 -0.49 10.28 12.01
CA LEU A 430 -1.52 10.47 13.04
C LEU A 430 -2.37 9.21 13.26
N ILE A 431 -2.62 8.43 12.22
CA ILE A 431 -3.43 7.21 12.30
C ILE A 431 -2.85 6.16 13.28
N GLY A 432 -1.54 6.22 13.55
CA GLY A 432 -0.89 5.34 14.53
C GLY A 432 -1.46 5.49 15.95
N GLN A 433 -1.83 6.71 16.35
CA GLN A 433 -2.50 6.96 17.63
C GLN A 433 -3.91 6.33 17.64
N ALA A 434 -4.68 6.51 16.57
CA ALA A 434 -6.00 5.89 16.43
C ALA A 434 -5.91 4.36 16.48
N ALA A 435 -4.88 3.77 15.84
CA ALA A 435 -4.65 2.33 15.87
C ALA A 435 -4.41 1.81 17.30
N ALA A 436 -3.70 2.58 18.15
CA ALA A 436 -3.49 2.23 19.55
C ALA A 436 -4.81 2.29 20.33
N PHE A 437 -5.63 3.30 20.14
CA PHE A 437 -6.94 3.42 20.79
C PHE A 437 -7.87 2.26 20.41
N LEU A 438 -8.00 1.95 19.11
CA LEU A 438 -8.83 0.83 18.66
C LEU A 438 -8.32 -0.52 19.20
N ARG A 439 -6.99 -0.70 19.26
CA ARG A 439 -6.40 -1.94 19.80
C ARG A 439 -6.66 -2.12 21.29
N CYS A 440 -6.75 -1.03 22.05
CA CYS A 440 -7.07 -1.02 23.47
C CYS A 440 -8.59 -1.01 23.74
N GLU A 441 -9.43 -1.08 22.71
CA GLU A 441 -10.90 -1.00 22.82
C GLU A 441 -11.33 0.26 23.58
N ALA A 442 -10.64 1.39 23.31
CA ALA A 442 -10.89 2.64 23.99
C ALA A 442 -12.22 3.26 23.58
N THR A 443 -12.82 3.99 24.50
CA THR A 443 -13.98 4.83 24.25
C THR A 443 -13.56 6.22 23.77
N THR A 444 -14.50 7.02 23.24
CA THR A 444 -14.21 8.42 22.90
C THR A 444 -13.87 9.24 24.15
N GLU A 445 -14.41 8.91 25.32
CA GLU A 445 -14.07 9.53 26.61
C GLU A 445 -12.57 9.34 26.95
N GLU A 446 -11.98 8.16 26.69
CA GLU A 446 -10.55 7.94 26.92
C GLU A 446 -9.68 8.76 25.94
N MET A 447 -10.14 9.00 24.72
CA MET A 447 -9.47 9.91 23.79
C MET A 447 -9.53 11.37 24.30
N VAL A 448 -10.67 11.81 24.80
CA VAL A 448 -10.88 13.17 25.37
C VAL A 448 -10.01 13.36 26.62
N ARG A 449 -9.92 12.38 27.50
CA ARG A 449 -9.08 12.45 28.72
C ARG A 449 -7.59 12.37 28.46
N THR A 450 -7.19 11.92 27.26
CA THR A 450 -5.79 11.87 26.87
C THR A 450 -5.29 13.29 26.54
N ILE A 451 -4.34 13.79 27.34
CA ILE A 451 -3.76 15.12 27.13
C ILE A 451 -2.87 15.10 25.87
N HIS A 452 -3.20 15.94 24.90
CA HIS A 452 -2.42 16.12 23.68
C HIS A 452 -1.46 17.32 23.82
N ALA A 453 -0.26 17.19 23.24
CA ALA A 453 0.70 18.28 23.27
C ALA A 453 0.25 19.46 22.38
N HIS A 454 0.50 20.70 22.83
CA HIS A 454 0.21 21.93 22.09
C HIS A 454 1.49 22.68 21.72
N PRO A 455 1.64 23.21 20.49
CA PRO A 455 0.72 23.05 19.34
C PRO A 455 1.10 21.82 18.49
N THR A 456 0.14 20.95 18.19
CA THR A 456 0.34 19.77 17.35
C THR A 456 -0.86 19.49 16.45
N LEU A 457 -0.68 18.68 15.39
CA LEU A 457 -1.78 18.21 14.57
C LEU A 457 -2.61 17.11 15.27
N SER A 458 -2.03 16.44 16.28
CA SER A 458 -2.75 15.39 17.03
C SER A 458 -3.89 15.95 17.90
N GLU A 459 -3.92 17.27 18.17
CA GLU A 459 -5.06 17.92 18.81
C GLU A 459 -6.37 17.75 18.00
N ALA A 460 -6.28 17.55 16.67
CA ALA A 460 -7.46 17.26 15.86
C ALA A 460 -8.15 15.94 16.25
N LEU A 461 -7.41 14.93 16.74
CA LEU A 461 -8.00 13.70 17.25
C LEU A 461 -8.76 13.91 18.54
N HIS A 462 -8.22 14.73 19.43
CA HIS A 462 -8.87 15.12 20.69
C HIS A 462 -10.18 15.87 20.42
N GLU A 463 -10.13 16.93 19.63
CA GLU A 463 -11.29 17.76 19.29
C GLU A 463 -12.37 16.98 18.52
N ALA A 464 -11.96 16.06 17.63
CA ALA A 464 -12.90 15.17 16.95
C ALA A 464 -13.58 14.20 17.92
N ALA A 465 -12.87 13.72 18.96
CA ALA A 465 -13.46 12.89 20.01
C ALA A 465 -14.45 13.70 20.87
N GLU A 466 -14.12 14.94 21.26
CA GLU A 466 -15.06 15.84 21.94
C GLU A 466 -16.30 16.12 21.09
N ALA A 467 -16.13 16.30 19.78
CA ALA A 467 -17.23 16.51 18.84
C ALA A 467 -18.22 15.34 18.79
N VAL A 468 -17.79 14.11 19.09
CA VAL A 468 -18.69 12.95 19.23
C VAL A 468 -19.71 13.16 20.35
N GLY A 469 -19.28 13.78 21.45
CA GLY A 469 -20.13 14.18 22.57
C GLY A 469 -20.92 15.47 22.35
N GLY A 470 -20.60 16.24 21.30
CA GLY A 470 -21.17 17.57 21.06
C GLY A 470 -20.58 18.67 21.96
N HIS A 471 -19.37 18.49 22.46
CA HIS A 471 -18.73 19.37 23.45
C HIS A 471 -17.39 19.94 22.99
N ASN A 472 -17.05 19.82 21.70
CA ASN A 472 -15.81 20.38 21.16
C ASN A 472 -15.72 21.90 21.40
N ILE A 473 -14.57 22.34 21.90
CA ILE A 473 -14.37 23.71 22.36
C ILE A 473 -14.02 24.67 21.21
N HIS A 474 -13.25 24.18 20.26
CA HIS A 474 -12.68 24.99 19.18
C HIS A 474 -13.34 24.80 17.82
N GLY A 475 -14.42 24.01 17.69
CA GLY A 475 -15.05 23.68 16.41
C GLY A 475 -16.55 23.89 16.31
#